data_b170de3123948f3b5d0aa65438d22804
#
_entry.id   b170de3123948f3b5d0aa65438d22804
#
_cell.length_a   1.000
_cell.length_b   1.000
_cell.length_c   1.000
_cell.angle_alpha   90.00
_cell.angle_beta   90.00
_cell.angle_gamma   90.00
#
_symmetry.space_group_name_H-M   'P 1'
#
loop_
_entity.id
_entity.type
_entity.pdbx_description
1 polymer ?
#
loop_
_entity_poly.entity_id
_entity_poly.type
_entity_poly.pdbx_seq_one_letter_code
_entity_poly.pdbx_strand_id
1 'polypeptide(L)'
;MNETQPDTPASAVPASDQAKASAADALSELVRFDKVSKSFGAGSEARVAIQDVSFVVHDLPDKGELVAIVGPSGCGKSTVLRIIAGLRPHHPPTSGEAKVFGKAIEKPGAERGMVDQKYSLMPHLTVLENIAFGLMLRGVPDKERRDRAREWAKKVGLEGTEDKYPSELSGGMQQRVSIAATLILEAKILLMDEPFGALDPRIRMQMQELLVQLWKEQQSTVFIVTHSVDEAIYLGDRVLRMAAKPGRLVEMLQLPRPDVPPEVMRKEPWFNVLTQELLRRLETDAPASGELPGIEKWRPN
;
A
#
# COMPACT_ATOMS: atom_id res chain seq x y z
N MET A 1 23.06 -30.11 56.15
CA MET A 1 22.75 -28.68 55.93
C MET A 1 22.50 -28.53 54.44
N ASN A 2 21.23 -28.53 54.08
CA ASN A 2 20.79 -28.35 52.69
C ASN A 2 20.29 -26.90 52.54
N GLU A 3 20.99 -26.11 51.74
CA GLU A 3 20.55 -24.77 51.37
C GLU A 3 19.70 -24.91 50.08
N THR A 4 18.42 -24.67 50.23
CA THR A 4 17.46 -24.51 49.14
C THR A 4 17.59 -23.12 48.53
N GLN A 5 17.93 -23.02 47.23
CA GLN A 5 17.84 -21.79 46.44
C GLN A 5 16.37 -21.42 46.20
N PRO A 6 16.02 -20.13 46.24
CA PRO A 6 14.67 -19.70 45.90
C PRO A 6 14.47 -19.61 44.38
N ASP A 7 13.35 -20.19 43.93
CA ASP A 7 12.83 -20.08 42.58
C ASP A 7 12.53 -18.61 42.22
N THR A 8 13.07 -18.14 41.09
CA THR A 8 12.74 -16.87 40.49
C THR A 8 11.42 -17.02 39.71
N PRO A 9 10.38 -16.23 39.97
CA PRO A 9 9.13 -16.32 39.22
C PRO A 9 9.33 -15.82 37.80
N ALA A 10 8.90 -16.61 36.83
CA ALA A 10 8.81 -16.24 35.41
C ALA A 10 7.98 -14.94 35.25
N SER A 11 8.53 -13.97 34.53
CA SER A 11 7.88 -12.69 34.23
C SER A 11 6.59 -12.94 33.45
N ALA A 12 5.46 -12.69 34.06
CA ALA A 12 4.15 -12.71 33.42
C ALA A 12 4.07 -11.57 32.39
N VAL A 13 3.78 -11.90 31.15
CA VAL A 13 3.46 -10.94 30.08
C VAL A 13 2.22 -10.15 30.51
N PRO A 14 2.19 -8.81 30.35
CA PRO A 14 1.06 -8.00 30.79
C PRO A 14 -0.24 -8.41 30.08
N ALA A 15 -1.32 -8.50 30.81
CA ALA A 15 -2.64 -8.93 30.31
C ALA A 15 -3.18 -8.08 29.14
N SER A 16 -2.70 -6.83 28.98
CA SER A 16 -3.01 -5.95 27.85
C SER A 16 -2.47 -6.45 26.50
N ASP A 17 -1.32 -7.13 26.50
CA ASP A 17 -0.71 -7.63 25.25
C ASP A 17 -1.32 -8.96 24.84
N GLN A 18 -1.75 -9.78 25.80
CA GLN A 18 -2.50 -11.01 25.52
C GLN A 18 -3.90 -10.71 24.95
N ALA A 19 -4.57 -9.67 25.43
CA ALA A 19 -5.88 -9.26 24.93
C ALA A 19 -5.81 -8.70 23.51
N LYS A 20 -4.75 -7.96 23.19
CA LYS A 20 -4.51 -7.45 21.82
C LYS A 20 -4.17 -8.54 20.83
N ALA A 21 -3.36 -9.54 21.23
CA ALA A 21 -3.04 -10.70 20.42
C ALA A 21 -4.30 -11.55 20.12
N SER A 22 -5.16 -11.76 21.11
CA SER A 22 -6.39 -12.54 20.94
C SER A 22 -7.46 -11.84 20.09
N ALA A 23 -7.51 -10.50 20.11
CA ALA A 23 -8.41 -9.72 19.25
C ALA A 23 -7.93 -9.68 17.77
N ALA A 24 -6.63 -9.68 17.54
CA ALA A 24 -6.06 -9.76 16.18
C ALA A 24 -6.29 -11.13 15.53
N ASP A 25 -6.26 -12.23 16.31
CA ASP A 25 -6.54 -13.58 15.83
C ASP A 25 -8.02 -13.79 15.43
N ALA A 26 -8.92 -12.91 15.87
CA ALA A 26 -10.35 -12.98 15.52
C ALA A 26 -10.68 -12.24 14.20
N LEU A 27 -9.76 -11.39 13.67
CA LEU A 27 -9.97 -10.66 12.41
C LEU A 27 -9.65 -11.53 11.20
N SER A 28 -10.48 -11.44 10.16
CA SER A 28 -10.23 -12.16 8.91
C SER A 28 -8.97 -11.64 8.22
N GLU A 29 -8.16 -12.55 7.68
CA GLU A 29 -6.96 -12.18 6.91
C GLU A 29 -7.35 -11.61 5.54
N LEU A 30 -7.01 -10.37 5.30
CA LEU A 30 -7.21 -9.70 4.02
C LEU A 30 -6.14 -10.11 3.01
N VAL A 31 -4.86 -9.95 3.40
CA VAL A 31 -3.71 -10.37 2.61
C VAL A 31 -2.74 -11.12 3.51
N ARG A 32 -2.35 -12.34 3.09
CA ARG A 32 -1.32 -13.13 3.75
C ARG A 32 -0.23 -13.53 2.78
N PHE A 33 1.00 -13.30 3.17
CA PHE A 33 2.21 -13.86 2.58
C PHE A 33 2.85 -14.81 3.59
N ASP A 34 3.16 -16.03 3.15
CA ASP A 34 3.88 -17.01 3.96
C ASP A 34 5.10 -17.51 3.20
N LYS A 35 6.29 -17.04 3.59
CA LYS A 35 7.60 -17.35 3.01
C LYS A 35 7.62 -17.22 1.48
N VAL A 36 6.98 -16.18 0.98
CA VAL A 36 6.86 -15.93 -0.47
C VAL A 36 8.20 -15.52 -1.04
N SER A 37 8.66 -16.29 -2.03
CA SER A 37 9.85 -15.96 -2.82
C SER A 37 9.50 -15.90 -4.30
N LYS A 38 10.19 -15.01 -5.04
CA LYS A 38 10.05 -14.87 -6.48
C LYS A 38 11.39 -14.70 -7.16
N SER A 39 11.64 -15.57 -8.14
CA SER A 39 12.79 -15.48 -9.04
C SER A 39 12.31 -15.29 -10.47
N PHE A 40 13.10 -14.60 -11.29
CA PHE A 40 12.92 -14.43 -12.72
C PHE A 40 14.12 -15.02 -13.45
N GLY A 41 13.90 -15.54 -14.65
CA GLY A 41 14.91 -16.28 -15.43
C GLY A 41 14.98 -17.74 -15.02
N ALA A 42 15.92 -18.49 -15.64
CA ALA A 42 16.12 -19.91 -15.41
C ALA A 42 17.62 -20.24 -15.27
N GLY A 43 17.94 -21.33 -14.57
CA GLY A 43 19.33 -21.80 -14.40
C GLY A 43 20.22 -20.79 -13.70
N SER A 44 21.47 -20.63 -14.20
CA SER A 44 22.48 -19.72 -13.63
C SER A 44 22.15 -18.23 -13.76
N GLU A 45 21.20 -17.87 -14.64
CA GLU A 45 20.76 -16.48 -14.82
C GLU A 45 19.53 -16.12 -13.96
N ALA A 46 19.06 -17.04 -13.12
CA ALA A 46 17.94 -16.79 -12.24
C ALA A 46 18.26 -15.66 -11.24
N ARG A 47 17.45 -14.60 -11.27
CA ARG A 47 17.58 -13.46 -10.36
C ARG A 47 16.46 -13.54 -9.31
N VAL A 48 16.84 -13.67 -8.05
CA VAL A 48 15.90 -13.59 -6.91
C VAL A 48 15.47 -12.14 -6.72
N ALA A 49 14.19 -11.87 -6.92
CA ALA A 49 13.61 -10.54 -6.71
C ALA A 49 13.20 -10.33 -5.26
N ILE A 50 12.50 -11.32 -4.67
CA ILE A 50 12.15 -11.35 -3.24
C ILE A 50 12.36 -12.74 -2.68
N GLN A 51 12.71 -12.82 -1.39
CA GLN A 51 13.00 -14.06 -0.68
C GLN A 51 12.32 -14.08 0.68
N ASP A 52 11.58 -15.16 0.96
CA ASP A 52 10.96 -15.49 2.25
C ASP A 52 10.16 -14.35 2.90
N VAL A 53 9.45 -13.58 2.05
CA VAL A 53 8.61 -12.47 2.52
C VAL A 53 7.38 -13.04 3.22
N SER A 54 7.18 -12.64 4.49
CA SER A 54 6.04 -13.07 5.31
C SER A 54 5.42 -11.88 6.02
N PHE A 55 4.12 -11.69 5.86
CA PHE A 55 3.31 -10.70 6.59
C PHE A 55 1.82 -11.03 6.50
N VAL A 56 1.05 -10.44 7.41
CA VAL A 56 -0.41 -10.48 7.39
C VAL A 56 -0.97 -9.07 7.53
N VAL A 57 -1.95 -8.76 6.70
CA VAL A 57 -2.82 -7.58 6.82
C VAL A 57 -4.23 -8.08 7.03
N HIS A 58 -4.89 -7.63 8.08
CA HIS A 58 -6.23 -8.05 8.45
C HIS A 58 -7.28 -7.13 7.84
N ASP A 59 -8.47 -7.68 7.60
CA ASP A 59 -9.66 -6.91 7.23
C ASP A 59 -10.22 -6.24 8.50
N LEU A 60 -10.09 -4.92 8.59
CA LEU A 60 -10.58 -4.17 9.73
C LEU A 60 -12.05 -3.82 9.49
N PRO A 61 -12.99 -4.21 10.39
CA PRO A 61 -14.39 -3.86 10.26
C PRO A 61 -14.57 -2.33 10.18
N ASP A 62 -15.32 -1.89 9.19
CA ASP A 62 -15.69 -0.48 8.97
C ASP A 62 -14.52 0.51 8.91
N LYS A 63 -13.30 0.00 8.67
CA LYS A 63 -12.10 0.82 8.56
C LYS A 63 -11.14 0.24 7.53
N GLY A 64 -10.82 1.02 6.49
CA GLY A 64 -9.71 0.70 5.61
C GLY A 64 -8.35 0.91 6.31
N GLU A 65 -7.31 0.24 5.84
CA GLU A 65 -5.93 0.45 6.28
C GLU A 65 -5.07 0.87 5.09
N LEU A 66 -4.15 1.83 5.31
CA LEU A 66 -3.19 2.24 4.30
C LEU A 66 -1.80 1.69 4.68
N VAL A 67 -1.31 0.76 3.85
CA VAL A 67 -0.05 0.04 4.04
C VAL A 67 0.97 0.56 3.05
N ALA A 68 1.97 1.30 3.52
CA ALA A 68 3.07 1.78 2.70
C ALA A 68 4.18 0.73 2.61
N ILE A 69 4.70 0.47 1.42
CA ILE A 69 5.85 -0.41 1.18
C ILE A 69 7.03 0.45 0.76
N VAL A 70 8.08 0.48 1.59
CA VAL A 70 9.27 1.29 1.37
C VAL A 70 10.53 0.44 1.30
N GLY A 71 11.56 0.96 0.66
CA GLY A 71 12.84 0.28 0.53
C GLY A 71 13.64 0.80 -0.67
N PRO A 72 14.92 0.44 -0.80
CA PRO A 72 15.77 0.86 -1.90
C PRO A 72 15.24 0.40 -3.26
N SER A 73 15.71 1.05 -4.34
CA SER A 73 15.35 0.64 -5.70
C SER A 73 15.76 -0.81 -5.97
N GLY A 74 14.86 -1.57 -6.61
CA GLY A 74 15.11 -2.97 -6.93
C GLY A 74 14.98 -3.96 -5.77
N CYS A 75 14.50 -3.57 -4.58
CA CYS A 75 14.25 -4.49 -3.46
C CYS A 75 12.95 -5.31 -3.59
N GLY A 76 12.22 -5.22 -4.70
CA GLY A 76 11.06 -6.08 -4.96
C GLY A 76 9.71 -5.53 -4.50
N LYS A 77 9.58 -4.24 -4.15
CA LYS A 77 8.30 -3.63 -3.75
C LYS A 77 7.18 -3.86 -4.76
N SER A 78 7.44 -3.51 -6.02
CA SER A 78 6.48 -3.75 -7.12
C SER A 78 6.21 -5.23 -7.36
N THR A 79 7.19 -6.12 -7.04
CA THR A 79 6.98 -7.58 -7.12
C THR A 79 5.96 -8.03 -6.09
N VAL A 80 6.07 -7.58 -4.84
CA VAL A 80 5.08 -7.86 -3.79
C VAL A 80 3.69 -7.38 -4.24
N LEU A 81 3.60 -6.13 -4.71
CA LEU A 81 2.33 -5.54 -5.16
C LEU A 81 1.69 -6.35 -6.29
N ARG A 82 2.48 -6.72 -7.32
CA ARG A 82 1.99 -7.48 -8.47
C ARG A 82 1.64 -8.93 -8.15
N ILE A 83 2.28 -9.55 -7.14
CA ILE A 83 1.85 -10.84 -6.61
C ILE A 83 0.47 -10.71 -5.96
N ILE A 84 0.22 -9.69 -5.13
CA ILE A 84 -1.11 -9.42 -4.56
C ILE A 84 -2.14 -9.22 -5.68
N ALA A 85 -1.79 -8.49 -6.74
CA ALA A 85 -2.65 -8.28 -7.91
C ALA A 85 -2.94 -9.56 -8.71
N GLY A 86 -2.13 -10.61 -8.55
CA GLY A 86 -2.23 -11.85 -9.34
C GLY A 86 -1.71 -11.70 -10.77
N LEU A 87 -0.80 -10.74 -11.04
CA LEU A 87 -0.32 -10.39 -12.37
C LEU A 87 0.92 -11.20 -12.77
N ARG A 88 0.87 -11.81 -13.96
CA ARG A 88 2.06 -12.43 -14.58
C ARG A 88 3.04 -11.35 -15.06
N PRO A 89 4.36 -11.63 -15.07
CA PRO A 89 5.05 -12.86 -14.66
C PRO A 89 5.35 -12.95 -13.15
N HIS A 90 4.94 -11.98 -12.33
CA HIS A 90 5.24 -11.93 -10.90
C HIS A 90 4.48 -13.01 -10.13
N HIS A 91 3.23 -13.25 -10.50
CA HIS A 91 2.41 -14.34 -9.99
C HIS A 91 2.41 -15.52 -11.00
N PRO A 92 2.46 -16.81 -10.55
CA PRO A 92 2.60 -17.26 -9.17
C PRO A 92 3.98 -17.00 -8.57
N PRO A 93 4.12 -16.97 -7.24
CA PRO A 93 5.43 -17.00 -6.58
C PRO A 93 6.22 -18.23 -6.98
N THR A 94 7.55 -18.20 -6.83
CA THR A 94 8.43 -19.37 -7.08
C THR A 94 8.33 -20.37 -5.93
N SER A 95 8.17 -19.88 -4.68
CA SER A 95 7.89 -20.68 -3.48
C SER A 95 7.11 -19.86 -2.47
N GLY A 96 6.59 -20.53 -1.45
CA GLY A 96 5.70 -19.93 -0.46
C GLY A 96 4.27 -19.78 -0.96
N GLU A 97 3.41 -19.19 -0.14
CA GLU A 97 1.98 -19.02 -0.45
C GLU A 97 1.54 -17.57 -0.24
N ALA A 98 0.77 -17.03 -1.20
CA ALA A 98 0.13 -15.72 -1.10
C ALA A 98 -1.39 -15.89 -1.19
N LYS A 99 -2.09 -15.32 -0.21
CA LYS A 99 -3.57 -15.37 -0.10
C LYS A 99 -4.17 -13.98 -0.07
N VAL A 100 -5.38 -13.88 -0.60
CA VAL A 100 -6.26 -12.72 -0.49
C VAL A 100 -7.64 -13.20 -0.03
N PHE A 101 -8.21 -12.60 1.01
CA PHE A 101 -9.44 -13.05 1.66
C PHE A 101 -9.40 -14.54 2.04
N GLY A 102 -8.26 -15.01 2.57
CA GLY A 102 -8.02 -16.40 2.98
C GLY A 102 -7.91 -17.40 1.83
N LYS A 103 -8.03 -16.97 0.56
CA LYS A 103 -7.94 -17.83 -0.64
C LYS A 103 -6.61 -17.62 -1.36
N ALA A 104 -6.01 -18.71 -1.87
CA ALA A 104 -4.84 -18.62 -2.71
C ALA A 104 -5.11 -17.71 -3.93
N ILE A 105 -4.15 -16.87 -4.26
CA ILE A 105 -4.24 -16.03 -5.45
C ILE A 105 -4.02 -16.92 -6.67
N GLU A 106 -4.95 -16.91 -7.62
CA GLU A 106 -4.82 -17.69 -8.87
C GLU A 106 -4.63 -16.77 -10.08
N LYS A 107 -5.34 -15.64 -10.09
CA LYS A 107 -5.41 -14.67 -11.18
C LYS A 107 -5.83 -13.30 -10.66
N PRO A 108 -5.77 -12.23 -11.48
CA PRO A 108 -6.36 -10.94 -11.14
C PRO A 108 -7.86 -11.08 -10.81
N GLY A 109 -8.33 -10.29 -9.85
CA GLY A 109 -9.72 -10.31 -9.39
C GLY A 109 -10.32 -8.91 -9.32
N ALA A 110 -11.65 -8.81 -9.46
CA ALA A 110 -12.38 -7.55 -9.44
C ALA A 110 -12.35 -6.83 -8.06
N GLU A 111 -12.02 -7.56 -7.01
CA GLU A 111 -11.83 -7.05 -5.64
C GLU A 111 -10.51 -6.29 -5.44
N ARG A 112 -9.63 -6.30 -6.45
CA ARG A 112 -8.31 -5.66 -6.44
C ARG A 112 -8.20 -4.67 -7.59
N GLY A 113 -8.06 -3.39 -7.26
CA GLY A 113 -7.74 -2.33 -8.20
C GLY A 113 -6.24 -2.06 -8.23
N MET A 114 -5.65 -1.74 -9.39
CA MET A 114 -4.23 -1.42 -9.49
C MET A 114 -3.99 -0.12 -10.26
N VAL A 115 -3.22 0.79 -9.66
CA VAL A 115 -2.60 1.94 -10.31
C VAL A 115 -1.14 1.58 -10.56
N ASP A 116 -0.75 1.41 -11.81
CA ASP A 116 0.63 1.10 -12.20
C ASP A 116 1.44 2.40 -12.36
N GLN A 117 2.75 2.32 -12.19
CA GLN A 117 3.71 3.41 -12.37
C GLN A 117 3.65 4.02 -13.78
N LYS A 118 3.35 3.22 -14.81
CA LYS A 118 3.17 3.63 -16.21
C LYS A 118 1.69 3.74 -16.55
N TYR A 119 1.02 4.68 -16.06
CA TYR A 119 -0.37 5.15 -16.34
C TYR A 119 -1.39 4.19 -16.95
N SER A 120 -1.11 3.00 -17.35
CA SER A 120 -1.97 1.94 -17.92
C SER A 120 -3.24 2.42 -18.64
N LEU A 121 -3.19 3.60 -19.29
CA LEU A 121 -4.32 4.18 -20.03
C LEU A 121 -4.42 3.55 -21.41
N MET A 122 -5.66 3.38 -21.87
CA MET A 122 -5.94 2.97 -23.24
C MET A 122 -5.77 4.17 -24.17
N PRO A 123 -4.76 4.19 -25.07
CA PRO A 123 -4.40 5.39 -25.83
C PRO A 123 -5.47 5.80 -26.86
N HIS A 124 -6.33 4.88 -27.23
CA HIS A 124 -7.44 5.06 -28.19
C HIS A 124 -8.76 5.44 -27.53
N LEU A 125 -8.80 5.52 -26.22
CA LEU A 125 -9.97 5.97 -25.45
C LEU A 125 -9.74 7.37 -24.90
N THR A 126 -10.81 8.14 -24.81
CA THR A 126 -10.80 9.47 -24.20
C THR A 126 -10.59 9.37 -22.67
N VAL A 127 -10.42 10.50 -21.99
CA VAL A 127 -10.35 10.59 -20.52
C VAL A 127 -11.60 9.94 -19.90
N LEU A 128 -12.78 10.34 -20.36
CA LEU A 128 -14.04 9.81 -19.86
C LEU A 128 -14.15 8.31 -20.06
N GLU A 129 -13.78 7.83 -21.22
CA GLU A 129 -13.84 6.40 -21.56
C GLU A 129 -12.81 5.58 -20.78
N ASN A 130 -11.61 6.09 -20.56
CA ASN A 130 -10.61 5.47 -19.71
C ASN A 130 -11.12 5.31 -18.27
N ILE A 131 -11.71 6.37 -17.70
CA ILE A 131 -12.28 6.31 -16.34
C ILE A 131 -13.45 5.31 -16.30
N ALA A 132 -14.31 5.31 -17.30
CA ALA A 132 -15.49 4.43 -17.38
C ALA A 132 -15.16 2.97 -17.75
N PHE A 133 -13.95 2.67 -18.24
CA PHE A 133 -13.61 1.39 -18.86
C PHE A 133 -13.86 0.20 -17.96
N GLY A 134 -13.39 0.27 -16.72
CA GLY A 134 -13.59 -0.83 -15.76
C GLY A 134 -15.08 -1.07 -15.41
N LEU A 135 -15.90 -0.01 -15.36
CA LEU A 135 -17.36 -0.14 -15.19
C LEU A 135 -18.01 -0.79 -16.40
N MET A 136 -17.52 -0.49 -17.62
CA MET A 136 -17.96 -1.14 -18.84
C MET A 136 -17.72 -2.65 -18.78
N LEU A 137 -16.53 -3.08 -18.36
CA LEU A 137 -16.20 -4.50 -18.19
C LEU A 137 -17.05 -5.21 -17.13
N ARG A 138 -17.58 -4.46 -16.16
CA ARG A 138 -18.54 -4.94 -15.14
C ARG A 138 -20.00 -4.94 -15.63
N GLY A 139 -20.28 -4.55 -16.88
CA GLY A 139 -21.60 -4.52 -17.47
C GLY A 139 -22.48 -3.35 -17.02
N VAL A 140 -21.90 -2.28 -16.43
CA VAL A 140 -22.66 -1.08 -16.04
C VAL A 140 -23.18 -0.37 -17.29
N PRO A 141 -24.49 0.04 -17.31
CA PRO A 141 -25.12 0.70 -18.45
C PRO A 141 -24.36 1.98 -18.89
N ASP A 142 -24.36 2.28 -20.20
CA ASP A 142 -23.57 3.38 -20.78
C ASP A 142 -23.82 4.72 -20.13
N LYS A 143 -25.06 5.08 -19.93
CA LYS A 143 -25.42 6.36 -19.29
C LYS A 143 -24.85 6.45 -17.87
N GLU A 144 -25.10 5.43 -17.05
CA GLU A 144 -24.66 5.40 -15.65
C GLU A 144 -23.14 5.47 -15.53
N ARG A 145 -22.39 4.64 -16.29
CA ARG A 145 -20.93 4.64 -16.22
C ARG A 145 -20.30 5.96 -16.68
N ARG A 146 -20.93 6.63 -17.69
CA ARG A 146 -20.46 7.96 -18.16
C ARG A 146 -20.76 9.05 -17.14
N ASP A 147 -21.90 9.01 -16.50
CA ASP A 147 -22.25 9.99 -15.46
C ASP A 147 -21.30 9.85 -14.25
N ARG A 148 -21.07 8.64 -13.76
CA ARG A 148 -20.09 8.36 -12.71
C ARG A 148 -18.66 8.78 -13.14
N ALA A 149 -18.28 8.51 -14.36
CA ALA A 149 -16.94 8.89 -14.86
C ALA A 149 -16.76 10.42 -14.92
N ARG A 150 -17.80 11.21 -15.27
CA ARG A 150 -17.75 12.68 -15.21
C ARG A 150 -17.56 13.19 -13.78
N GLU A 151 -18.29 12.61 -12.82
CA GLU A 151 -18.11 12.94 -11.41
C GLU A 151 -16.68 12.66 -10.94
N TRP A 152 -16.12 11.54 -11.34
CA TRP A 152 -14.73 11.19 -11.01
C TRP A 152 -13.71 12.10 -11.71
N ALA A 153 -13.93 12.46 -13.00
CA ALA A 153 -13.11 13.43 -13.70
C ALA A 153 -13.07 14.78 -12.96
N LYS A 154 -14.23 15.24 -12.48
CA LYS A 154 -14.33 16.45 -11.67
C LYS A 154 -13.61 16.31 -10.32
N LYS A 155 -13.80 15.19 -9.59
CA LYS A 155 -13.12 14.93 -8.30
C LYS A 155 -11.60 15.00 -8.43
N VAL A 156 -11.02 14.49 -9.52
CA VAL A 156 -9.57 14.52 -9.75
C VAL A 156 -9.09 15.77 -10.49
N GLY A 157 -9.95 16.80 -10.66
CA GLY A 157 -9.59 18.08 -11.29
C GLY A 157 -9.28 17.97 -12.79
N LEU A 158 -10.04 17.14 -13.50
CA LEU A 158 -9.96 16.95 -14.96
C LEU A 158 -11.22 17.42 -15.69
N GLU A 159 -12.08 18.21 -15.03
CA GLU A 159 -13.26 18.82 -15.64
C GLU A 159 -12.89 19.62 -16.88
N GLY A 160 -13.65 19.43 -17.99
CA GLY A 160 -13.38 20.06 -19.29
C GLY A 160 -12.32 19.35 -20.15
N THR A 161 -11.83 18.18 -19.71
CA THR A 161 -10.87 17.37 -20.49
C THR A 161 -11.41 16.01 -20.87
N GLU A 162 -12.70 15.78 -20.70
CA GLU A 162 -13.36 14.48 -20.82
C GLU A 162 -13.18 13.85 -22.20
N ASP A 163 -13.17 14.66 -23.24
CA ASP A 163 -13.06 14.24 -24.64
C ASP A 163 -11.61 14.18 -25.16
N LYS A 164 -10.60 14.54 -24.34
CA LYS A 164 -9.21 14.46 -24.71
C LYS A 164 -8.68 13.03 -24.63
N TYR A 165 -7.72 12.73 -25.49
CA TYR A 165 -6.99 11.46 -25.48
C TYR A 165 -5.74 11.54 -24.57
N PRO A 166 -5.22 10.41 -24.09
CA PRO A 166 -4.01 10.38 -23.25
C PRO A 166 -2.80 11.14 -23.84
N SER A 167 -2.62 11.12 -25.17
CA SER A 167 -1.55 11.84 -25.87
C SER A 167 -1.63 13.37 -25.75
N GLU A 168 -2.81 13.91 -25.44
CA GLU A 168 -3.06 15.35 -25.28
C GLU A 168 -2.92 15.82 -23.83
N LEU A 169 -2.58 14.90 -22.91
CA LEU A 169 -2.50 15.15 -21.48
C LEU A 169 -1.05 15.22 -21.00
N SER A 170 -0.79 16.08 -20.01
CA SER A 170 0.46 16.01 -19.26
C SER A 170 0.56 14.70 -18.46
N GLY A 171 1.77 14.25 -18.10
CA GLY A 171 1.97 13.06 -17.29
C GLY A 171 1.17 13.07 -15.97
N GLY A 172 1.11 14.26 -15.31
CA GLY A 172 0.30 14.43 -14.11
C GLY A 172 -1.22 14.29 -14.36
N MET A 173 -1.72 14.72 -15.53
CA MET A 173 -3.12 14.51 -15.90
C MET A 173 -3.39 13.03 -16.17
N GLN A 174 -2.50 12.35 -16.90
CA GLN A 174 -2.60 10.90 -17.15
C GLN A 174 -2.63 10.11 -15.83
N GLN A 175 -1.80 10.48 -14.87
CA GLN A 175 -1.80 9.87 -13.53
C GLN A 175 -3.15 10.04 -12.82
N ARG A 176 -3.75 11.25 -12.89
CA ARG A 176 -5.07 11.51 -12.31
C ARG A 176 -6.17 10.71 -12.98
N VAL A 177 -6.11 10.52 -14.31
CA VAL A 177 -7.03 9.61 -15.02
C VAL A 177 -6.88 8.18 -14.51
N SER A 178 -5.64 7.67 -14.39
CA SER A 178 -5.36 6.31 -13.89
C SER A 178 -5.88 6.10 -12.46
N ILE A 179 -5.69 7.07 -11.57
CA ILE A 179 -6.22 7.03 -10.21
C ILE A 179 -7.75 7.00 -10.22
N ALA A 180 -8.41 7.89 -10.99
CA ALA A 180 -9.86 7.93 -11.10
C ALA A 180 -10.43 6.61 -11.67
N ALA A 181 -9.80 6.07 -12.72
CA ALA A 181 -10.19 4.80 -13.34
C ALA A 181 -10.11 3.61 -12.39
N THR A 182 -9.19 3.66 -11.42
CA THR A 182 -9.05 2.61 -10.42
C THR A 182 -10.03 2.80 -9.26
N LEU A 183 -10.14 4.01 -8.72
CA LEU A 183 -10.98 4.30 -7.57
C LEU A 183 -12.49 4.20 -7.86
N ILE A 184 -12.94 4.51 -9.08
CA ILE A 184 -14.34 4.38 -9.50
C ILE A 184 -14.86 2.93 -9.39
N LEU A 185 -13.96 1.95 -9.36
CA LEU A 185 -14.30 0.54 -9.23
C LEU A 185 -14.64 0.12 -7.81
N GLU A 186 -14.36 0.95 -6.80
CA GLU A 186 -14.67 0.68 -5.40
C GLU A 186 -14.16 -0.70 -4.96
N ALA A 187 -12.91 -1.03 -5.37
CA ALA A 187 -12.30 -2.30 -5.03
C ALA A 187 -11.94 -2.36 -3.54
N LYS A 188 -12.07 -3.53 -2.91
CA LYS A 188 -11.73 -3.73 -1.50
C LYS A 188 -10.23 -3.56 -1.21
N ILE A 189 -9.39 -3.90 -2.19
CA ILE A 189 -7.94 -3.73 -2.12
C ILE A 189 -7.52 -2.81 -3.27
N LEU A 190 -6.81 -1.74 -2.94
CA LEU A 190 -6.19 -0.84 -3.91
C LEU A 190 -4.67 -1.02 -3.86
N LEU A 191 -4.07 -1.24 -5.01
CA LEU A 191 -2.64 -1.46 -5.18
C LEU A 191 -2.07 -0.30 -5.98
N MET A 192 -1.12 0.46 -5.42
CA MET A 192 -0.58 1.66 -6.05
C MET A 192 0.94 1.59 -6.14
N ASP A 193 1.47 1.50 -7.36
CA ASP A 193 2.92 1.42 -7.62
C ASP A 193 3.44 2.81 -7.98
N GLU A 194 4.04 3.51 -7.02
CA GLU A 194 4.57 4.88 -7.12
C GLU A 194 3.57 5.89 -7.73
N PRO A 195 2.32 5.99 -7.21
CA PRO A 195 1.23 6.72 -7.86
C PRO A 195 1.46 8.23 -7.98
N PHE A 196 2.42 8.78 -7.27
CA PHE A 196 2.69 10.22 -7.25
C PHE A 196 4.07 10.58 -7.81
N GLY A 197 4.84 9.60 -8.30
CA GLY A 197 6.24 9.80 -8.71
C GLY A 197 6.43 10.83 -9.82
N ALA A 198 5.50 10.89 -10.78
CA ALA A 198 5.56 11.79 -11.93
C ALA A 198 4.90 13.18 -11.71
N LEU A 199 4.38 13.44 -10.49
CA LEU A 199 3.69 14.68 -10.18
C LEU A 199 4.67 15.72 -9.63
N ASP A 200 4.44 17.00 -9.98
CA ASP A 200 5.11 18.11 -9.31
C ASP A 200 4.70 18.18 -7.83
N PRO A 201 5.51 18.83 -6.96
CA PRO A 201 5.29 18.80 -5.50
C PRO A 201 3.92 19.31 -5.07
N ARG A 202 3.36 20.34 -5.74
CA ARG A 202 2.07 20.92 -5.38
C ARG A 202 0.92 19.98 -5.74
N ILE A 203 0.93 19.47 -6.96
CA ILE A 203 -0.09 18.52 -7.43
C ILE A 203 0.00 17.22 -6.64
N ARG A 204 1.21 16.77 -6.30
CA ARG A 204 1.42 15.59 -5.45
C ARG A 204 0.70 15.72 -4.10
N MET A 205 0.88 16.85 -3.39
CA MET A 205 0.18 17.08 -2.12
C MET A 205 -1.33 17.05 -2.28
N GLN A 206 -1.87 17.72 -3.29
CA GLN A 206 -3.31 17.73 -3.58
C GLN A 206 -3.85 16.32 -3.86
N MET A 207 -3.10 15.50 -4.60
CA MET A 207 -3.50 14.13 -4.90
C MET A 207 -3.39 13.19 -3.69
N GLN A 208 -2.42 13.42 -2.81
CA GLN A 208 -2.33 12.70 -1.53
C GLN A 208 -3.52 13.03 -0.63
N GLU A 209 -3.92 14.29 -0.52
CA GLU A 209 -5.11 14.70 0.23
C GLU A 209 -6.39 14.09 -0.36
N LEU A 210 -6.53 14.17 -1.67
CA LEU A 210 -7.67 13.56 -2.38
C LEU A 210 -7.73 12.05 -2.13
N LEU A 211 -6.58 11.34 -2.23
CA LEU A 211 -6.53 9.90 -1.95
C LEU A 211 -7.02 9.60 -0.53
N VAL A 212 -6.56 10.38 0.47
CA VAL A 212 -6.98 10.21 1.86
C VAL A 212 -8.49 10.44 2.03
N GLN A 213 -9.06 11.47 1.39
CA GLN A 213 -10.49 11.75 1.44
C GLN A 213 -11.31 10.59 0.83
N LEU A 214 -10.96 10.18 -0.39
CA LEU A 214 -11.66 9.09 -1.09
C LEU A 214 -11.50 7.73 -0.39
N TRP A 215 -10.31 7.47 0.16
CA TRP A 215 -10.05 6.27 0.94
C TRP A 215 -10.93 6.18 2.20
N LYS A 216 -11.13 7.30 2.92
CA LYS A 216 -12.04 7.35 4.08
C LYS A 216 -13.49 7.04 3.69
N GLU A 217 -13.93 7.50 2.51
CA GLU A 217 -15.29 7.23 2.01
C GLU A 217 -15.47 5.75 1.63
N GLN A 218 -14.45 5.13 1.03
CA GLN A 218 -14.54 3.77 0.47
C GLN A 218 -14.16 2.66 1.45
N GLN A 219 -13.45 2.99 2.53
CA GLN A 219 -13.00 2.02 3.56
C GLN A 219 -12.22 0.82 2.96
N SER A 220 -11.53 1.04 1.85
CA SER A 220 -10.70 0.01 1.20
C SER A 220 -9.33 -0.09 1.87
N THR A 221 -8.68 -1.25 1.77
CA THR A 221 -7.28 -1.38 2.16
C THR A 221 -6.39 -1.00 0.98
N VAL A 222 -5.48 -0.04 1.20
CA VAL A 222 -4.59 0.48 0.17
C VAL A 222 -3.17 -0.01 0.43
N PHE A 223 -2.54 -0.66 -0.55
CA PHE A 223 -1.10 -0.90 -0.55
C PHE A 223 -0.45 0.11 -1.49
N ILE A 224 0.44 0.92 -0.97
CA ILE A 224 1.16 1.93 -1.74
C ILE A 224 2.66 1.68 -1.72
N VAL A 225 3.26 1.52 -2.89
CA VAL A 225 4.71 1.50 -3.05
C VAL A 225 5.18 2.93 -3.26
N THR A 226 6.14 3.35 -2.49
CA THR A 226 6.79 4.66 -2.65
C THR A 226 8.28 4.60 -2.28
N HIS A 227 9.05 5.48 -2.88
CA HIS A 227 10.43 5.77 -2.51
C HIS A 227 10.54 6.98 -1.57
N SER A 228 9.44 7.69 -1.32
CA SER A 228 9.38 8.84 -0.43
C SER A 228 8.96 8.43 0.97
N VAL A 229 9.86 8.62 1.94
CA VAL A 229 9.59 8.37 3.36
C VAL A 229 8.48 9.30 3.87
N ASP A 230 8.46 10.55 3.41
CA ASP A 230 7.42 11.52 3.77
C ASP A 230 6.03 11.05 3.34
N GLU A 231 5.93 10.47 2.12
CA GLU A 231 4.68 9.88 1.65
C GLU A 231 4.26 8.69 2.52
N ALA A 232 5.19 7.80 2.83
CA ALA A 232 4.92 6.62 3.64
C ALA A 232 4.43 7.00 5.04
N ILE A 233 5.01 8.03 5.67
CA ILE A 233 4.61 8.49 6.99
C ILE A 233 3.27 9.25 6.92
N TYR A 234 3.07 10.08 5.90
CA TYR A 234 1.84 10.84 5.76
C TYR A 234 0.63 9.95 5.46
N LEU A 235 0.80 9.01 4.53
CA LEU A 235 -0.30 8.18 4.05
C LEU A 235 -0.50 6.92 4.90
N GLY A 236 0.58 6.30 5.40
CA GLY A 236 0.54 4.97 5.98
C GLY A 236 -0.02 4.93 7.40
N ASP A 237 -0.91 3.97 7.65
CA ASP A 237 -1.18 3.46 8.99
C ASP A 237 -0.11 2.44 9.39
N ARG A 238 0.50 1.79 8.38
CA ARG A 238 1.54 0.77 8.53
C ARG A 238 2.61 0.92 7.45
N VAL A 239 3.86 0.65 7.80
CA VAL A 239 4.99 0.61 6.86
C VAL A 239 5.61 -0.77 6.84
N LEU A 240 5.69 -1.36 5.65
CA LEU A 240 6.48 -2.54 5.34
C LEU A 240 7.84 -2.09 4.82
N ARG A 241 8.89 -2.28 5.59
CA ARG A 241 10.26 -1.93 5.19
C ARG A 241 10.96 -3.13 4.56
N MET A 242 11.39 -2.95 3.32
CA MET A 242 12.09 -3.97 2.54
C MET A 242 13.57 -3.63 2.40
N ALA A 243 14.44 -4.64 2.54
CA ALA A 243 15.86 -4.59 2.15
C ALA A 243 16.06 -5.15 0.74
N ALA A 244 17.22 -4.86 0.14
CA ALA A 244 17.58 -5.33 -1.20
C ALA A 244 18.60 -6.49 -1.15
N LYS A 245 18.71 -7.23 -2.28
CA LYS A 245 19.77 -8.21 -2.60
C LYS A 245 19.90 -9.41 -1.63
N PRO A 246 18.94 -10.31 -1.61
CA PRO A 246 17.63 -10.29 -2.26
C PRO A 246 16.61 -9.43 -1.52
N GLY A 247 15.51 -9.10 -2.17
CA GLY A 247 14.41 -8.36 -1.53
C GLY A 247 13.84 -9.16 -0.37
N ARG A 248 13.81 -8.58 0.82
CA ARG A 248 13.28 -9.21 2.05
C ARG A 248 12.48 -8.19 2.84
N LEU A 249 11.43 -8.65 3.51
CA LEU A 249 10.77 -7.86 4.52
C LEU A 249 11.65 -7.84 5.78
N VAL A 250 12.05 -6.66 6.23
CA VAL A 250 12.93 -6.49 7.40
C VAL A 250 12.11 -6.20 8.64
N GLU A 251 11.11 -5.34 8.51
CA GLU A 251 10.23 -4.99 9.63
C GLU A 251 8.88 -4.46 9.14
N MET A 252 7.91 -4.50 10.01
CA MET A 252 6.59 -3.91 9.83
C MET A 252 6.34 -2.95 11.00
N LEU A 253 6.12 -1.68 10.67
CA LEU A 253 5.97 -0.60 11.62
C LEU A 253 4.53 -0.12 11.61
N GLN A 254 3.92 0.02 12.78
CA GLN A 254 2.65 0.71 12.95
C GLN A 254 2.94 2.21 13.12
N LEU A 255 2.27 3.05 12.34
CA LEU A 255 2.42 4.50 12.44
C LEU A 255 1.22 5.15 13.12
N PRO A 256 1.44 6.18 13.95
CA PRO A 256 0.35 7.05 14.36
C PRO A 256 -0.09 7.87 13.14
N ARG A 257 -1.37 7.83 12.83
CA ARG A 257 -1.92 8.65 11.75
C ARG A 257 -2.92 9.63 12.30
N PRO A 258 -2.50 10.88 12.61
CA PRO A 258 -3.43 11.93 12.97
C PRO A 258 -4.27 12.34 11.75
N ASP A 259 -5.53 12.68 11.99
CA ASP A 259 -6.45 13.15 10.96
C ASP A 259 -6.24 14.64 10.69
N VAL A 260 -5.09 14.97 10.09
CA VAL A 260 -4.72 16.35 9.76
C VAL A 260 -4.18 16.43 8.32
N PRO A 261 -4.32 17.61 7.66
CA PRO A 261 -3.75 17.81 6.32
C PRO A 261 -2.22 17.63 6.29
N PRO A 262 -1.64 17.26 5.10
CA PRO A 262 -0.19 17.05 4.95
C PRO A 262 0.65 18.25 5.38
N GLU A 263 0.18 19.45 5.09
CA GLU A 263 0.88 20.69 5.42
C GLU A 263 0.99 20.94 6.92
N VAL A 264 -0.02 20.50 7.68
CA VAL A 264 -0.04 20.57 9.15
C VAL A 264 0.86 19.49 9.71
N MET A 265 0.67 18.23 9.27
CA MET A 265 1.44 17.09 9.76
C MET A 265 2.95 17.29 9.58
N ARG A 266 3.38 17.77 8.43
CA ARG A 266 4.82 18.00 8.13
C ARG A 266 5.48 19.09 8.97
N LYS A 267 4.71 19.98 9.60
CA LYS A 267 5.23 21.01 10.52
C LYS A 267 5.41 20.48 11.94
N GLU A 268 4.82 19.34 12.24
CA GLU A 268 4.92 18.74 13.57
C GLU A 268 6.33 18.21 13.83
N PRO A 269 6.92 18.49 15.01
CA PRO A 269 8.28 18.05 15.33
C PRO A 269 8.48 16.54 15.22
N TRP A 270 7.47 15.74 15.60
CA TRP A 270 7.55 14.29 15.54
C TRP A 270 7.65 13.76 14.12
N PHE A 271 7.03 14.43 13.12
CA PHE A 271 7.10 14.02 11.73
C PHE A 271 8.54 14.01 11.22
N ASN A 272 9.31 15.06 11.53
CA ASN A 272 10.71 15.15 11.18
C ASN A 272 11.55 14.08 11.90
N VAL A 273 11.30 13.84 13.19
CA VAL A 273 12.01 12.81 13.97
C VAL A 273 11.75 11.42 13.37
N LEU A 274 10.50 11.12 13.04
CA LEU A 274 10.10 9.85 12.45
C LEU A 274 10.68 9.69 11.03
N THR A 275 10.66 10.76 10.22
CA THR A 275 11.27 10.78 8.89
C THR A 275 12.76 10.44 8.95
N GLN A 276 13.52 11.12 9.83
CA GLN A 276 14.95 10.87 9.98
C GLN A 276 15.23 9.44 10.46
N GLU A 277 14.48 8.96 11.43
CA GLU A 277 14.63 7.59 11.92
C GLU A 277 14.32 6.54 10.83
N LEU A 278 13.24 6.73 10.06
CA LEU A 278 12.90 5.81 8.99
C LEU A 278 13.93 5.86 7.84
N LEU A 279 14.46 7.04 7.50
CA LEU A 279 15.58 7.18 6.56
C LEU A 279 16.81 6.41 7.06
N ARG A 280 17.23 6.61 8.32
CA ARG A 280 18.33 5.88 8.93
C ARG A 280 18.14 4.36 8.89
N ARG A 281 16.92 3.90 9.16
CA ARG A 281 16.57 2.46 9.07
C ARG A 281 16.66 1.93 7.64
N LEU A 282 16.36 2.75 6.63
CA LEU A 282 16.46 2.35 5.22
C LEU A 282 17.93 2.17 4.75
N GLU A 283 18.90 2.77 5.43
CA GLU A 283 20.33 2.60 5.16
C GLU A 283 20.89 1.26 5.70
N THR A 284 20.10 0.56 6.54
CA THR A 284 20.51 -0.69 7.17
C THR A 284 19.65 -1.86 6.72
N ASP A 285 20.26 -3.03 6.53
CA ASP A 285 19.52 -4.27 6.17
C ASP A 285 19.07 -5.07 7.40
N ALA A 286 19.38 -4.58 8.61
CA ALA A 286 18.98 -5.23 9.85
C ALA A 286 17.67 -4.65 10.40
N PRO A 287 16.83 -5.45 11.07
CA PRO A 287 15.72 -4.91 11.84
C PRO A 287 16.29 -3.98 12.93
N ALA A 288 15.70 -2.81 13.08
CA ALA A 288 16.09 -1.91 14.16
C ALA A 288 15.55 -2.47 15.49
N SER A 289 16.44 -2.52 16.50
CA SER A 289 16.03 -2.81 17.86
C SER A 289 15.40 -1.54 18.47
N GLY A 290 14.14 -1.62 18.88
CA GLY A 290 13.44 -0.57 19.61
C GLY A 290 12.25 0.06 18.89
N GLU A 291 11.37 0.65 19.67
CA GLU A 291 10.21 1.39 19.19
C GLU A 291 10.64 2.64 18.40
N LEU A 292 9.75 3.12 17.55
CA LEU A 292 10.00 4.37 16.82
C LEU A 292 9.99 5.54 17.82
N PRO A 293 11.00 6.41 17.83
CA PRO A 293 11.05 7.52 18.78
C PRO A 293 9.90 8.50 18.53
N GLY A 294 9.26 8.95 19.61
CA GLY A 294 8.21 9.97 19.56
C GLY A 294 6.79 9.46 19.32
N ILE A 295 6.59 8.16 19.05
CA ILE A 295 5.25 7.57 18.87
C ILE A 295 4.41 7.60 20.15
N GLU A 296 5.02 7.47 21.33
CA GLU A 296 4.30 7.47 22.60
C GLU A 296 3.49 8.73 22.88
N LYS A 297 3.92 9.88 22.34
CA LYS A 297 3.25 11.18 22.51
C LYS A 297 2.05 11.38 21.58
N TRP A 298 1.84 10.46 20.62
CA TRP A 298 0.85 10.59 19.55
C TRP A 298 -0.24 9.52 19.55
N ARG A 299 -0.39 8.77 20.61
CA ARG A 299 -1.61 7.96 20.79
C ARG A 299 -2.76 8.92 21.02
N PRO A 300 -3.76 9.01 20.12
CA PRO A 300 -4.98 9.75 20.44
C PRO A 300 -5.60 9.10 21.67
N ASN A 301 -6.00 9.90 22.62
CA ASN A 301 -6.73 9.50 23.83
C ASN A 301 -8.04 8.79 23.45
#